data_24068effd67d3dcbc3f00422533258e5
#
_entry.id   24068effd67d3dcbc3f00422533258e5
#
_cell.length_a   1.000
_cell.length_b   1.000
_cell.length_c   1.000
_cell.angle_alpha   90.00
_cell.angle_beta   90.00
_cell.angle_gamma   90.00
#
_symmetry.space_group_name_H-M   'P 1'
#
loop_
_entity.id
_entity.type
_entity.pdbx_description
1 polymer ?
#
loop_
_entity_poly.entity_id
_entity_poly.type
_entity_poly.pdbx_seq_one_letter_code
_entity_poly.pdbx_strand_id
1 'polypeptide(L)'
;SWPLTTQSELSLGQVAMAHVYGEEPFIKDVDEKVSLRTINAKMEKYGATLMGMDGMKVTYVNHCAFYQGPALHMVIQGKMGPVTLFLVPKHVPLTIQPDFADGTLKGEILPLKGANMVLIGDMQESLAPVAQQLESRLHWSI
;
A
#
# COMPACT_ATOMS: atom_id res chain seq x y z
N SER A 1 9.39 12.70 -39.57
CA SER A 1 8.37 12.41 -38.57
C SER A 1 9.02 12.15 -37.22
N TRP A 2 8.50 12.78 -36.25
CA TRP A 2 8.97 12.59 -34.88
C TRP A 2 8.58 11.22 -34.39
N PRO A 3 9.52 10.44 -33.86
CA PRO A 3 9.10 9.34 -33.02
C PRO A 3 8.30 9.95 -31.88
N LEU A 4 7.10 9.44 -31.67
CA LEU A 4 6.35 9.77 -30.48
C LEU A 4 7.28 9.55 -29.29
N THR A 5 7.69 10.65 -28.68
CA THR A 5 8.36 10.52 -27.38
C THR A 5 7.41 9.75 -26.51
N THR A 6 7.74 8.50 -26.24
CA THR A 6 7.10 7.76 -25.19
C THR A 6 7.33 8.55 -23.92
N GLN A 7 6.29 9.25 -23.49
CA GLN A 7 6.29 9.73 -22.14
C GLN A 7 6.53 8.52 -21.25
N SER A 8 7.55 8.60 -20.39
CA SER A 8 7.70 7.59 -19.37
C SER A 8 6.38 7.52 -18.61
N GLU A 9 5.66 6.42 -18.79
CA GLU A 9 4.44 6.18 -18.05
C GLU A 9 4.75 6.14 -16.56
N LEU A 10 3.95 6.83 -15.76
CA LEU A 10 4.06 6.75 -14.32
C LEU A 10 3.78 5.31 -13.88
N SER A 11 4.62 4.82 -13.01
CA SER A 11 4.42 3.50 -12.41
C SER A 11 3.64 3.62 -11.11
N LEU A 12 2.95 2.55 -10.76
CA LEU A 12 2.25 2.43 -9.49
C LEU A 12 3.22 2.63 -8.32
N GLY A 13 4.42 2.06 -8.41
CA GLY A 13 5.45 2.23 -7.40
C GLY A 13 5.89 3.67 -7.21
N GLN A 14 6.07 4.43 -8.30
CA GLN A 14 6.44 5.84 -8.22
C GLN A 14 5.37 6.68 -7.53
N VAL A 15 4.11 6.46 -7.85
CA VAL A 15 2.99 7.18 -7.22
C VAL A 15 2.92 6.82 -5.74
N ALA A 16 3.05 5.54 -5.40
CA ALA A 16 3.03 5.09 -4.01
C ALA A 16 4.19 5.69 -3.20
N MET A 17 5.41 5.72 -3.76
CA MET A 17 6.57 6.34 -3.10
C MET A 17 6.34 7.83 -2.84
N ALA A 18 5.78 8.54 -3.81
CA ALA A 18 5.48 9.96 -3.66
C ALA A 18 4.49 10.20 -2.50
N HIS A 19 3.50 9.34 -2.36
CA HIS A 19 2.55 9.42 -1.24
C HIS A 19 3.22 9.16 0.11
N VAL A 20 4.09 8.17 0.19
CA VAL A 20 4.83 7.88 1.44
C VAL A 20 5.62 9.11 1.87
N TYR A 21 6.42 9.67 0.99
CA TYR A 21 7.24 10.84 1.31
C TYR A 21 6.39 12.09 1.60
N GLY A 22 5.31 12.28 0.89
CA GLY A 22 4.44 13.45 1.07
C GLY A 22 3.64 13.41 2.36
N GLU A 23 3.26 12.22 2.83
CA GLU A 23 2.44 12.05 4.03
C GLU A 23 3.24 11.80 5.28
N GLU A 24 4.47 11.31 5.19
CA GLU A 24 5.30 11.00 6.34
C GLU A 24 5.38 12.12 7.38
N PRO A 25 5.61 13.39 7.01
CA PRO A 25 5.67 14.47 8.00
C PRO A 25 4.41 14.61 8.85
N PHE A 26 3.27 14.15 8.36
CA PHE A 26 1.97 14.28 9.02
C PHE A 26 1.58 13.06 9.84
N ILE A 27 2.07 11.89 9.49
CA ILE A 27 1.69 10.63 10.15
C ILE A 27 2.84 9.92 10.85
N LYS A 28 4.06 10.43 10.71
CA LYS A 28 5.22 9.96 11.45
C LYS A 28 4.91 10.04 12.95
N ASP A 29 5.22 8.99 13.69
CA ASP A 29 4.98 8.89 15.13
C ASP A 29 3.49 8.90 15.52
N VAL A 30 2.57 8.90 14.58
CA VAL A 30 1.15 8.76 14.86
C VAL A 30 0.85 7.30 15.16
N ASP A 31 0.13 7.05 16.25
CA ASP A 31 -0.43 5.75 16.56
C ASP A 31 -1.89 5.93 16.93
N GLU A 32 -2.77 5.68 15.98
CA GLU A 32 -4.22 5.78 16.15
C GLU A 32 -4.80 4.56 16.87
N LYS A 33 -3.97 3.56 17.19
CA LYS A 33 -4.40 2.31 17.82
C LYS A 33 -5.58 1.69 17.08
N VAL A 34 -5.37 1.48 15.78
CA VAL A 34 -6.41 1.11 14.85
C VAL A 34 -6.96 -0.28 15.17
N SER A 35 -8.29 -0.38 15.28
CA SER A 35 -8.97 -1.65 15.50
C SER A 35 -9.27 -2.35 14.18
N LEU A 36 -9.49 -3.67 14.25
CA LEU A 36 -9.92 -4.46 13.08
C LEU A 36 -11.23 -3.92 12.51
N ARG A 37 -12.15 -3.50 13.37
CA ARG A 37 -13.42 -2.93 12.94
C ARG A 37 -13.24 -1.68 12.10
N THR A 38 -12.34 -0.77 12.51
CA THR A 38 -12.04 0.45 11.74
C THR A 38 -11.39 0.12 10.40
N ILE A 39 -10.45 -0.84 10.40
CA ILE A 39 -9.82 -1.30 9.16
C ILE A 39 -10.88 -1.79 8.18
N ASN A 40 -11.76 -2.67 8.64
CA ASN A 40 -12.76 -3.30 7.76
C ASN A 40 -13.81 -2.31 7.27
N ALA A 41 -14.18 -1.32 8.09
CA ALA A 41 -15.07 -0.27 7.64
C ALA A 41 -14.47 0.51 6.45
N LYS A 42 -13.17 0.74 6.46
CA LYS A 42 -12.48 1.43 5.36
C LYS A 42 -12.14 0.52 4.18
N MET A 43 -11.86 -0.75 4.44
CA MET A 43 -11.56 -1.74 3.38
C MET A 43 -12.79 -2.09 2.53
N GLU A 44 -13.98 -1.92 3.06
CA GLU A 44 -15.23 -2.27 2.37
C GLU A 44 -15.30 -1.65 0.97
N LYS A 45 -14.88 -0.40 0.84
CA LYS A 45 -14.87 0.32 -0.43
C LYS A 45 -14.04 -0.38 -1.52
N TYR A 46 -13.07 -1.19 -1.13
CA TYR A 46 -12.19 -1.92 -2.06
C TYR A 46 -12.58 -3.39 -2.22
N GLY A 47 -13.71 -3.79 -1.62
CA GLY A 47 -14.19 -5.17 -1.68
C GLY A 47 -13.42 -6.13 -0.81
N ALA A 48 -12.67 -5.64 0.17
CA ALA A 48 -11.80 -6.42 1.03
C ALA A 48 -12.29 -6.46 2.46
N THR A 49 -12.01 -7.57 3.13
CA THR A 49 -12.19 -7.74 4.57
C THR A 49 -10.93 -8.38 5.13
N LEU A 50 -10.36 -7.80 6.18
CA LEU A 50 -9.26 -8.40 6.92
C LEU A 50 -9.86 -9.30 8.00
N MET A 51 -9.50 -10.58 7.98
CA MET A 51 -10.13 -11.59 8.84
C MET A 51 -9.54 -11.64 10.25
N GLY A 52 -8.41 -10.99 10.46
CA GLY A 52 -7.76 -10.87 11.76
C GLY A 52 -6.51 -10.03 11.67
N MET A 53 -6.01 -9.59 12.81
CA MET A 53 -4.79 -8.78 12.86
C MET A 53 -3.81 -9.26 13.94
N ASP A 54 -3.91 -10.50 14.35
CA ASP A 54 -2.98 -11.08 15.31
C ASP A 54 -1.54 -10.98 14.80
N GLY A 55 -0.64 -10.48 15.64
CA GLY A 55 0.75 -10.29 15.27
C GLY A 55 1.02 -9.06 14.39
N MET A 56 0.01 -8.25 14.11
CA MET A 56 0.15 -6.99 13.37
C MET A 56 -0.27 -5.82 14.24
N LYS A 57 0.55 -4.79 14.28
CA LYS A 57 0.19 -3.52 14.92
C LYS A 57 -0.05 -2.50 13.82
N VAL A 58 -1.30 -2.05 13.69
CA VAL A 58 -1.69 -1.05 12.72
C VAL A 58 -1.79 0.30 13.42
N THR A 59 -1.02 1.26 12.97
CA THR A 59 -0.94 2.58 13.59
C THR A 59 -1.75 3.64 12.87
N TYR A 60 -2.11 3.39 11.62
CA TYR A 60 -2.84 4.35 10.80
C TYR A 60 -3.65 3.62 9.72
N VAL A 61 -4.84 4.09 9.44
CA VAL A 61 -5.62 3.67 8.27
C VAL A 61 -6.53 4.82 7.82
N ASN A 62 -6.50 5.11 6.54
CA ASN A 62 -7.41 6.09 5.94
C ASN A 62 -7.48 5.90 4.43
N HIS A 63 -8.42 6.57 3.78
CA HIS A 63 -8.39 6.73 2.33
C HIS A 63 -7.46 7.88 1.98
N CYS A 64 -6.76 7.76 0.86
CA CYS A 64 -5.98 8.87 0.33
C CYS A 64 -6.36 9.12 -1.14
N ALA A 65 -6.20 10.37 -1.59
CA ALA A 65 -6.31 10.70 -2.99
C ALA A 65 -5.03 10.23 -3.67
N PHE A 66 -5.09 9.04 -4.27
CA PHE A 66 -3.89 8.36 -4.78
C PHE A 66 -3.54 8.78 -6.19
N TYR A 67 -4.36 8.40 -7.15
CA TYR A 67 -4.18 8.76 -8.55
C TYR A 67 -5.53 8.61 -9.25
N GLN A 68 -6.13 9.71 -9.66
CA GLN A 68 -7.45 9.74 -10.29
C GLN A 68 -8.54 9.02 -9.46
N GLY A 69 -8.35 8.95 -8.17
CA GLY A 69 -9.29 8.31 -7.28
C GLY A 69 -8.64 7.86 -5.97
N PRO A 70 -9.43 7.29 -5.07
CA PRO A 70 -8.95 6.91 -3.75
C PRO A 70 -8.20 5.57 -3.76
N ALA A 71 -7.28 5.44 -2.81
CA ALA A 71 -6.70 4.18 -2.40
C ALA A 71 -6.77 4.08 -0.87
N LEU A 72 -6.73 2.87 -0.34
CA LEU A 72 -6.57 2.66 1.09
C LEU A 72 -5.09 2.86 1.43
N HIS A 73 -4.83 3.64 2.48
CA HIS A 73 -3.50 3.83 3.04
C HIS A 73 -3.50 3.30 4.46
N MET A 74 -2.66 2.31 4.74
CA MET A 74 -2.53 1.70 6.05
C MET A 74 -1.06 1.63 6.44
N VAL A 75 -0.75 1.85 7.71
CA VAL A 75 0.62 1.74 8.22
C VAL A 75 0.66 0.67 9.29
N ILE A 76 1.58 -0.26 9.12
CA ILE A 76 1.82 -1.39 10.00
C ILE A 76 3.21 -1.21 10.61
N GLN A 77 3.36 -1.49 11.89
CA GLN A 77 4.66 -1.47 12.53
C GLN A 77 5.48 -2.68 12.09
N GLY A 78 6.56 -2.45 11.38
CA GLY A 78 7.52 -3.48 11.00
C GLY A 78 8.66 -3.61 12.00
N LYS A 79 9.63 -4.46 11.70
CA LYS A 79 10.81 -4.65 12.54
C LYS A 79 11.80 -3.49 12.43
N MET A 80 11.91 -2.91 11.25
CA MET A 80 12.87 -1.83 10.96
C MET A 80 12.20 -0.46 10.89
N GLY A 81 10.90 -0.39 11.16
CA GLY A 81 10.13 0.84 11.09
C GLY A 81 8.76 0.62 10.48
N PRO A 82 8.07 1.69 10.07
CA PRO A 82 6.75 1.57 9.48
C PRO A 82 6.80 0.87 8.14
N VAL A 83 5.82 0.01 7.89
CA VAL A 83 5.54 -0.56 6.58
C VAL A 83 4.23 0.04 6.10
N THR A 84 4.28 0.73 4.98
CA THR A 84 3.10 1.33 4.38
C THR A 84 2.46 0.36 3.40
N LEU A 85 1.15 0.22 3.51
CA LEU A 85 0.34 -0.56 2.58
C LEU A 85 -0.62 0.38 1.85
N PHE A 86 -0.71 0.21 0.53
CA PHE A 86 -1.81 0.77 -0.24
C PHE A 86 -2.61 -0.37 -0.87
N LEU A 87 -3.95 -0.28 -0.81
CA LEU A 87 -4.81 -1.07 -1.69
C LEU A 87 -5.29 -0.13 -2.78
N VAL A 88 -4.89 -0.43 -4.00
CA VAL A 88 -5.14 0.41 -5.17
C VAL A 88 -6.11 -0.31 -6.10
N PRO A 89 -7.24 0.31 -6.46
CA PRO A 89 -8.19 -0.30 -7.39
C PRO A 89 -7.51 -0.71 -8.69
N LYS A 90 -7.91 -1.87 -9.24
CA LYS A 90 -7.27 -2.44 -10.43
C LYS A 90 -7.45 -1.61 -11.70
N HIS A 91 -8.47 -0.76 -11.73
CA HIS A 91 -8.71 0.09 -12.90
C HIS A 91 -7.77 1.30 -12.99
N VAL A 92 -6.98 1.57 -11.95
CA VAL A 92 -6.04 2.70 -11.95
C VAL A 92 -4.99 2.46 -13.04
N PRO A 93 -4.86 3.39 -14.02
CA PRO A 93 -4.06 3.14 -15.22
C PRO A 93 -2.57 3.47 -14.98
N LEU A 94 -1.93 2.74 -14.10
CA LEU A 94 -0.51 2.87 -13.80
C LEU A 94 0.21 1.56 -14.14
N THR A 95 1.42 1.68 -14.64
CA THR A 95 2.24 0.49 -14.93
C THR A 95 2.70 -0.16 -13.64
N ILE A 96 2.82 -1.49 -13.67
CA ILE A 96 3.22 -2.26 -12.50
C ILE A 96 4.62 -2.83 -12.73
N GLN A 97 5.55 -2.44 -11.87
CA GLN A 97 6.82 -3.12 -11.67
C GLN A 97 6.74 -3.86 -10.34
N PRO A 98 6.89 -5.19 -10.32
CA PRO A 98 6.70 -5.96 -9.08
C PRO A 98 7.57 -5.49 -7.92
N ASP A 99 8.78 -5.04 -8.20
CA ASP A 99 9.73 -4.55 -7.21
C ASP A 99 10.23 -3.17 -7.60
N PHE A 100 10.46 -2.33 -6.62
CA PHE A 100 11.04 -1.00 -6.84
C PHE A 100 11.78 -0.53 -5.59
N ALA A 101 12.74 0.36 -5.75
CA ALA A 101 13.52 0.92 -4.65
C ALA A 101 14.15 2.25 -5.07
N ASP A 102 14.48 3.09 -4.10
CA ASP A 102 15.17 4.36 -4.34
C ASP A 102 16.44 4.53 -3.48
N GLY A 103 16.91 3.45 -2.84
CA GLY A 103 18.07 3.47 -1.95
C GLY A 103 17.74 3.75 -0.49
N THR A 104 16.60 4.35 -0.21
CA THR A 104 16.11 4.63 1.16
C THR A 104 14.95 3.70 1.51
N LEU A 105 13.99 3.59 0.61
CA LEU A 105 12.82 2.73 0.71
C LEU A 105 12.81 1.73 -0.43
N LYS A 106 12.16 0.61 -0.19
CA LYS A 106 11.85 -0.39 -1.21
C LYS A 106 10.39 -0.76 -1.14
N GLY A 107 9.88 -1.28 -2.23
CA GLY A 107 8.50 -1.69 -2.30
C GLY A 107 8.28 -2.93 -3.16
N GLU A 108 7.15 -3.54 -2.93
CA GLU A 108 6.65 -4.68 -3.69
C GLU A 108 5.19 -4.45 -4.05
N ILE A 109 4.79 -4.90 -5.22
CA ILE A 109 3.40 -4.86 -5.68
C ILE A 109 2.93 -6.27 -5.89
N LEU A 110 1.83 -6.63 -5.22
CA LEU A 110 1.18 -7.91 -5.37
C LEU A 110 -0.21 -7.68 -5.96
N PRO A 111 -0.45 -8.14 -7.19
CA PRO A 111 -1.82 -8.16 -7.73
C PRO A 111 -2.63 -9.18 -6.94
N LEU A 112 -3.69 -8.70 -6.26
CA LEU A 112 -4.61 -9.56 -5.54
C LEU A 112 -5.93 -9.64 -6.31
N LYS A 113 -6.93 -10.31 -5.76
CA LYS A 113 -8.18 -10.55 -6.47
C LYS A 113 -8.95 -9.26 -6.78
N GLY A 114 -9.08 -8.36 -5.81
CA GLY A 114 -9.90 -7.15 -5.95
C GLY A 114 -9.13 -5.84 -6.01
N ALA A 115 -7.83 -5.86 -5.77
CA ALA A 115 -7.00 -4.66 -5.78
C ALA A 115 -5.55 -5.05 -5.96
N ASN A 116 -4.71 -4.08 -6.31
CA ASN A 116 -3.26 -4.24 -6.24
C ASN A 116 -2.80 -3.78 -4.86
N MET A 117 -2.04 -4.62 -4.19
CA MET A 117 -1.46 -4.29 -2.90
C MET A 117 -0.03 -3.81 -3.09
N VAL A 118 0.27 -2.62 -2.59
CA VAL A 118 1.61 -2.06 -2.60
C VAL A 118 2.12 -2.02 -1.17
N LEU A 119 3.31 -2.58 -0.94
CA LEU A 119 4.00 -2.51 0.35
C LEU A 119 5.28 -1.73 0.18
N ILE A 120 5.54 -0.80 1.10
CA ILE A 120 6.75 0.02 1.10
C ILE A 120 7.33 0.05 2.51
N GLY A 121 8.63 -0.18 2.62
CA GLY A 121 9.34 -0.15 3.89
C GLY A 121 10.80 0.24 3.71
N ASP A 122 11.51 0.28 4.82
CA ASP A 122 12.96 0.50 4.83
C ASP A 122 13.67 -0.55 4.00
N MET A 123 14.82 -0.18 3.42
CA MET A 123 15.62 -1.11 2.60
C MET A 123 15.99 -2.40 3.33
N GLN A 124 16.08 -2.37 4.66
CA GLN A 124 16.42 -3.54 5.48
C GLN A 124 15.19 -4.31 5.95
N GLU A 125 13.98 -3.81 5.69
CA GLU A 125 12.75 -4.49 6.10
C GLU A 125 12.48 -5.71 5.21
N SER A 126 12.10 -6.84 5.82
CA SER A 126 11.59 -8.00 5.08
C SER A 126 10.12 -7.80 4.78
N LEU A 127 9.77 -7.50 3.53
CA LEU A 127 8.38 -7.26 3.14
C LEU A 127 7.61 -8.57 2.86
N ALA A 128 8.29 -9.62 2.43
CA ALA A 128 7.63 -10.88 2.08
C ALA A 128 6.79 -11.49 3.21
N PRO A 129 7.25 -11.55 4.47
CA PRO A 129 6.42 -12.06 5.56
C PRO A 129 5.16 -11.21 5.80
N VAL A 130 5.28 -9.88 5.68
CA VAL A 130 4.15 -8.97 5.83
C VAL A 130 3.15 -9.20 4.70
N ALA A 131 3.63 -9.32 3.46
CA ALA A 131 2.80 -9.60 2.30
C ALA A 131 2.04 -10.90 2.44
N GLN A 132 2.72 -11.98 2.85
CA GLN A 132 2.10 -13.29 3.03
C GLN A 132 1.04 -13.28 4.13
N GLN A 133 1.32 -12.61 5.23
CA GLN A 133 0.41 -12.50 6.35
C GLN A 133 -0.86 -11.75 5.94
N LEU A 134 -0.72 -10.65 5.21
CA LEU A 134 -1.86 -9.87 4.72
C LEU A 134 -2.65 -10.64 3.67
N GLU A 135 -1.98 -11.21 2.69
CA GLU A 135 -2.65 -11.95 1.62
C GLU A 135 -3.49 -13.11 2.16
N SER A 136 -2.94 -13.85 3.13
CA SER A 136 -3.65 -14.98 3.74
C SER A 136 -4.88 -14.57 4.55
N ARG A 137 -4.92 -13.33 5.04
CA ARG A 137 -6.00 -12.82 5.89
C ARG A 137 -7.02 -11.96 5.15
N LEU A 138 -6.74 -11.57 3.92
CA LEU A 138 -7.67 -10.79 3.13
C LEU A 138 -8.70 -11.69 2.46
N HIS A 139 -9.96 -11.36 2.66
CA HIS A 139 -11.10 -11.96 1.98
C HIS A 139 -11.70 -10.95 1.02
N TRP A 140 -12.07 -11.41 -0.17
CA TRP A 140 -12.61 -10.55 -1.22
C TRP A 140 -14.08 -10.91 -1.47
N SER A 141 -14.95 -9.91 -1.45
CA SER A 141 -16.38 -10.07 -1.68
C SER A 141 -16.78 -9.80 -3.12
N ILE A 142 -15.96 -10.31 -4.04
CA ILE A 142 -16.18 -10.13 -5.49
C ILE A 142 -16.20 -11.46 -6.22
#